data_ab65887536f1c469dd70f719ba7a1284
#
_entry.id   ab65887536f1c469dd70f719ba7a1284
#
_cell.length_a   1.000
_cell.length_b   1.000
_cell.length_c   1.000
_cell.angle_alpha   90.00
_cell.angle_beta   90.00
_cell.angle_gamma   90.00
#
_symmetry.space_group_name_H-M   'P 1'
#
loop_
_entity.id
_entity.type
_entity.pdbx_description
1 polymer ?
#
loop_
_entity_poly.entity_id
_entity_poly.type
_entity_poly.pdbx_seq_one_letter_code
_entity_poly.pdbx_strand_id
1 'polypeptide(L)'
;MAHGKRQRLRFKRRRSGRTDYRRRLRMLRGGAPRAVVRVSNTQVTCQLVEFGMGGDSIVASVNGKTLAKHGWPAGASRKSVPACYVAGYALAKSAIAAGHDSAILDIGLASSSSGGRVFAALRGMVDAGLNVPHGADVLPDDDWVNGTHIDDSIAAAVESAKKAIEGA
;
A
#
# COMPACT_ATOMS: atom_id res chain seq x y z
N MET A 1 34.16 -11.40 6.33
CA MET A 1 34.76 -12.25 7.39
C MET A 1 34.32 -13.68 7.15
N ALA A 2 35.28 -14.62 7.08
CA ALA A 2 34.99 -16.03 6.92
C ALA A 2 34.44 -16.58 8.24
N HIS A 3 33.29 -17.22 8.16
CA HIS A 3 32.63 -17.79 9.31
C HIS A 3 32.92 -19.30 9.35
N GLY A 4 33.24 -19.85 10.52
CA GLY A 4 33.55 -21.26 10.67
C GLY A 4 32.40 -22.19 10.34
N LYS A 5 32.69 -23.47 10.08
CA LYS A 5 31.72 -24.53 9.69
C LYS A 5 30.51 -24.67 10.62
N ARG A 6 30.60 -24.26 11.89
CA ARG A 6 29.52 -24.34 12.89
C ARG A 6 28.58 -23.15 12.94
N GLN A 7 28.83 -22.10 12.15
CA GLN A 7 27.99 -20.91 12.19
C GLN A 7 26.66 -21.18 11.48
N ARG A 8 25.54 -21.02 12.20
CA ARG A 8 24.20 -21.04 11.62
C ARG A 8 23.97 -19.75 10.82
N LEU A 9 23.80 -19.88 9.52
CA LEU A 9 23.45 -18.76 8.66
C LEU A 9 22.02 -18.30 8.93
N ARG A 10 21.81 -17.00 8.98
CA ARG A 10 20.47 -16.41 9.02
C ARG A 10 19.73 -16.72 7.71
N PHE A 11 18.39 -16.74 7.75
CA PHE A 11 17.56 -16.89 6.56
C PHE A 11 17.97 -15.89 5.46
N LYS A 12 17.87 -16.29 4.21
CA LYS A 12 18.30 -15.51 3.04
C LYS A 12 17.75 -14.06 3.06
N ARG A 13 16.46 -13.88 3.27
CA ARG A 13 15.81 -12.55 3.33
C ARG A 13 16.31 -11.69 4.49
N ARG A 14 16.60 -12.29 5.65
CA ARG A 14 17.17 -11.60 6.81
C ARG A 14 18.63 -11.20 6.57
N ARG A 15 19.38 -12.06 5.92
CA ARG A 15 20.78 -11.82 5.55
C ARG A 15 20.94 -10.69 4.54
N SER A 16 20.04 -10.65 3.54
CA SER A 16 19.98 -9.61 2.51
C SER A 16 19.28 -8.32 2.95
N GLY A 17 18.81 -8.21 4.20
CA GLY A 17 18.14 -7.04 4.72
C GLY A 17 16.79 -6.72 4.05
N ARG A 18 16.18 -7.66 3.34
CA ARG A 18 14.91 -7.44 2.60
C ARG A 18 13.66 -7.47 3.46
N THR A 19 13.76 -7.92 4.70
CA THR A 19 12.60 -8.02 5.60
C THR A 19 13.03 -7.78 7.03
N ASP A 20 12.38 -6.83 7.70
CA ASP A 20 12.47 -6.65 9.14
C ASP A 20 11.50 -7.62 9.84
N TYR A 21 12.03 -8.76 10.28
CA TYR A 21 11.23 -9.78 10.96
C TYR A 21 10.76 -9.37 12.36
N ARG A 22 11.42 -8.39 13.01
CA ARG A 22 10.96 -7.86 14.31
C ARG A 22 9.70 -7.03 14.13
N ARG A 23 9.68 -6.13 13.13
CA ARG A 23 8.50 -5.34 12.78
C ARG A 23 7.37 -6.26 12.32
N ARG A 24 7.65 -7.22 11.44
CA ARG A 24 6.67 -8.21 10.98
C ARG A 24 6.03 -8.96 12.14
N LEU A 25 6.82 -9.46 13.11
CA LEU A 25 6.29 -10.18 14.27
C LEU A 25 5.36 -9.31 15.12
N ARG A 26 5.70 -8.01 15.29
CA ARG A 26 4.82 -7.10 16.03
C ARG A 26 3.46 -6.92 15.35
N MET A 27 3.45 -6.74 14.03
CA MET A 27 2.19 -6.62 13.26
C MET A 27 1.35 -7.91 13.34
N LEU A 28 1.99 -9.09 13.22
CA LEU A 28 1.30 -10.37 13.27
C LEU A 28 0.69 -10.71 14.64
N ARG A 29 1.25 -10.19 15.74
CA ARG A 29 0.70 -10.38 17.09
C ARG A 29 -0.70 -9.79 17.26
N GLY A 30 -1.04 -8.75 16.47
CA GLY A 30 -2.35 -8.12 16.51
C GLY A 30 -3.45 -8.93 15.84
N GLY A 31 -3.12 -10.00 15.09
CA GLY A 31 -4.10 -10.87 14.42
C GLY A 31 -4.87 -10.23 13.26
N ALA A 32 -4.78 -8.91 13.07
CA ALA A 32 -5.48 -8.22 12.00
C ALA A 32 -4.79 -8.41 10.63
N PRO A 33 -5.55 -8.38 9.51
CA PRO A 33 -4.98 -8.42 8.19
C PRO A 33 -4.04 -7.23 7.95
N ARG A 34 -3.06 -7.40 7.07
CA ARG A 34 -2.07 -6.37 6.76
C ARG A 34 -2.34 -5.73 5.42
N ALA A 35 -2.51 -4.41 5.41
CA ALA A 35 -2.51 -3.60 4.20
C ALA A 35 -1.05 -3.34 3.78
N VAL A 36 -0.55 -4.16 2.89
CA VAL A 36 0.85 -4.15 2.43
C VAL A 36 1.00 -3.15 1.28
N VAL A 37 1.73 -2.07 1.49
CA VAL A 37 2.03 -1.08 0.45
C VAL A 37 3.50 -1.17 0.05
N ARG A 38 3.75 -1.32 -1.24
CA ARG A 38 5.10 -1.34 -1.82
C ARG A 38 5.16 -0.45 -3.05
N VAL A 39 6.05 0.51 -3.02
CA VAL A 39 6.30 1.41 -4.16
C VAL A 39 7.63 1.02 -4.78
N SER A 40 7.57 0.58 -6.03
CA SER A 40 8.74 0.27 -6.85
C SER A 40 9.13 1.46 -7.73
N ASN A 41 10.19 1.29 -8.52
CA ASN A 41 10.60 2.31 -9.51
C ASN A 41 9.57 2.49 -10.63
N THR A 42 8.70 1.53 -10.88
CA THR A 42 7.73 1.54 -11.99
C THR A 42 6.30 1.73 -11.56
N GLN A 43 5.89 1.21 -10.40
CA GLN A 43 4.50 1.23 -9.95
C GLN A 43 4.35 1.04 -8.45
N VAL A 44 3.18 1.41 -7.93
CA VAL A 44 2.69 1.02 -6.61
C VAL A 44 2.06 -0.37 -6.65
N THR A 45 2.15 -1.10 -5.56
CA THR A 45 1.42 -2.36 -5.31
C THR A 45 0.84 -2.29 -3.91
N CYS A 46 -0.47 -2.44 -3.80
CA CYS A 46 -1.23 -2.49 -2.56
C CYS A 46 -1.90 -3.86 -2.46
N GLN A 47 -1.77 -4.52 -1.31
CA GLN A 47 -2.33 -5.86 -1.10
C GLN A 47 -2.89 -5.98 0.31
N LEU A 48 -4.08 -6.57 0.45
CA LEU A 48 -4.57 -7.02 1.73
C LEU A 48 -4.12 -8.47 1.93
N VAL A 49 -3.41 -8.73 3.02
CA VAL A 49 -2.75 -10.00 3.28
C VAL A 49 -3.13 -10.52 4.65
N GLU A 50 -3.61 -11.74 4.70
CA GLU A 50 -3.85 -12.49 5.92
C GLU A 50 -2.68 -13.43 6.21
N PHE A 51 -2.42 -13.63 7.50
CA PHE A 51 -1.43 -14.58 7.95
C PHE A 51 -2.08 -15.93 8.24
N GLY A 52 -1.59 -16.97 7.60
CA GLY A 52 -1.97 -18.35 7.88
C GLY A 52 -0.79 -19.21 8.30
N MET A 53 -1.03 -20.36 8.91
CA MET A 53 0.02 -21.31 9.32
C MET A 53 0.80 -21.86 8.12
N GLY A 54 0.16 -22.01 6.96
CA GLY A 54 0.78 -22.42 5.70
C GLY A 54 1.48 -21.31 4.94
N GLY A 55 1.39 -20.07 5.40
CA GLY A 55 1.94 -18.86 4.76
C GLY A 55 0.93 -17.72 4.69
N ASP A 56 1.35 -16.62 4.07
CA ASP A 56 0.48 -15.48 3.84
C ASP A 56 -0.47 -15.74 2.65
N SER A 57 -1.75 -15.43 2.80
CA SER A 57 -2.75 -15.42 1.73
C SER A 57 -3.09 -13.98 1.32
N ILE A 58 -3.21 -13.74 0.02
CA ILE A 58 -3.59 -12.42 -0.51
C ILE A 58 -5.10 -12.44 -0.76
N VAL A 59 -5.83 -11.61 -0.01
CA VAL A 59 -7.29 -11.45 -0.13
C VAL A 59 -7.64 -10.53 -1.28
N ALA A 60 -6.97 -9.38 -1.35
CA ALA A 60 -7.16 -8.39 -2.41
C ALA A 60 -5.82 -7.83 -2.87
N SER A 61 -5.70 -7.51 -4.15
CA SER A 61 -4.46 -6.96 -4.73
C SER A 61 -4.77 -5.94 -5.81
N VAL A 62 -4.20 -4.74 -5.63
CA VAL A 62 -4.26 -3.66 -6.62
C VAL A 62 -2.84 -3.19 -6.92
N ASN A 63 -2.53 -2.99 -8.18
CA ASN A 63 -1.24 -2.49 -8.62
C ASN A 63 -1.39 -1.34 -9.63
N GLY A 64 -0.30 -0.63 -9.90
CA GLY A 64 -0.33 0.51 -10.83
C GLY A 64 -0.79 0.18 -12.25
N LYS A 65 -0.71 -1.10 -12.69
CA LYS A 65 -1.25 -1.51 -13.99
C LYS A 65 -2.77 -1.70 -13.93
N THR A 66 -3.29 -2.21 -12.82
CA THR A 66 -4.75 -2.41 -12.66
C THR A 66 -5.52 -1.10 -12.57
N LEU A 67 -4.86 0.03 -12.21
CA LEU A 67 -5.49 1.35 -12.21
C LEU A 67 -6.02 1.78 -13.59
N ALA A 68 -5.44 1.27 -14.67
CA ALA A 68 -5.95 1.52 -16.01
C ALA A 68 -7.41 1.03 -16.19
N LYS A 69 -7.83 0.00 -15.46
CA LYS A 69 -9.23 -0.48 -15.46
C LYS A 69 -10.20 0.53 -14.85
N HIS A 70 -9.70 1.41 -13.99
CA HIS A 70 -10.46 2.47 -13.33
C HIS A 70 -10.25 3.84 -14.01
N GLY A 71 -9.78 3.85 -15.28
CA GLY A 71 -9.63 5.09 -16.05
C GLY A 71 -8.35 5.87 -15.77
N TRP A 72 -7.35 5.29 -15.07
CA TRP A 72 -6.06 5.97 -14.89
C TRP A 72 -5.33 6.14 -16.21
N PRO A 73 -4.87 7.36 -16.57
CA PRO A 73 -4.24 7.63 -17.85
C PRO A 73 -2.98 6.79 -18.10
N ALA A 74 -2.84 6.23 -19.29
CA ALA A 74 -1.72 5.35 -19.65
C ALA A 74 -0.35 6.05 -19.59
N GLY A 75 -0.31 7.36 -19.89
CA GLY A 75 0.90 8.19 -19.84
C GLY A 75 1.24 8.70 -18.43
N ALA A 76 0.31 8.63 -17.48
CA ALA A 76 0.53 9.12 -16.13
C ALA A 76 1.37 8.15 -15.29
N SER A 77 2.14 8.71 -14.36
CA SER A 77 2.97 7.92 -13.46
C SER A 77 2.14 6.99 -12.59
N ARG A 78 2.49 5.70 -12.55
CA ARG A 78 1.84 4.67 -11.72
C ARG A 78 2.44 4.55 -10.32
N LYS A 79 3.30 5.49 -9.92
CA LYS A 79 3.98 5.55 -8.62
C LYS A 79 3.92 6.95 -7.98
N SER A 80 3.23 7.89 -8.60
CA SER A 80 3.00 9.25 -8.05
C SER A 80 2.13 9.18 -6.79
N VAL A 81 2.08 10.27 -6.05
CA VAL A 81 1.23 10.39 -4.85
C VAL A 81 -0.24 10.15 -5.20
N PRO A 82 -0.81 10.79 -6.26
CA PRO A 82 -2.19 10.51 -6.69
C PRO A 82 -2.42 9.05 -7.08
N ALA A 83 -1.48 8.42 -7.81
CA ALA A 83 -1.61 7.01 -8.18
C ALA A 83 -1.60 6.08 -6.96
N CYS A 84 -0.78 6.39 -5.95
CA CYS A 84 -0.75 5.64 -4.69
C CYS A 84 -2.07 5.80 -3.92
N TYR A 85 -2.63 7.00 -3.90
CA TYR A 85 -3.92 7.28 -3.28
C TYR A 85 -5.05 6.46 -3.93
N VAL A 86 -5.19 6.52 -5.25
CA VAL A 86 -6.21 5.75 -5.98
C VAL A 86 -6.03 4.24 -5.79
N ALA A 87 -4.76 3.75 -5.77
CA ALA A 87 -4.48 2.34 -5.50
C ALA A 87 -4.91 1.92 -4.09
N GLY A 88 -4.68 2.77 -3.09
CA GLY A 88 -5.15 2.55 -1.72
C GLY A 88 -6.68 2.53 -1.63
N TYR A 89 -7.33 3.47 -2.30
CA TYR A 89 -8.79 3.58 -2.36
C TYR A 89 -9.43 2.32 -2.98
N ALA A 90 -8.90 1.87 -4.12
CA ALA A 90 -9.36 0.64 -4.78
C ALA A 90 -9.14 -0.61 -3.93
N LEU A 91 -7.98 -0.69 -3.24
CA LEU A 91 -7.72 -1.82 -2.32
C LEU A 91 -8.73 -1.86 -1.19
N ALA A 92 -9.03 -0.71 -0.58
CA ALA A 92 -9.97 -0.66 0.55
C ALA A 92 -11.39 -1.06 0.15
N LYS A 93 -11.88 -0.60 -1.01
CA LYS A 93 -13.19 -1.05 -1.54
C LYS A 93 -13.22 -2.56 -1.76
N SER A 94 -12.14 -3.11 -2.36
CA SER A 94 -12.03 -4.57 -2.55
C SER A 94 -11.91 -5.33 -1.23
N ALA A 95 -11.24 -4.75 -0.21
CA ALA A 95 -11.12 -5.33 1.13
C ALA A 95 -12.46 -5.38 1.86
N ILE A 96 -13.22 -4.29 1.83
CA ILE A 96 -14.55 -4.19 2.45
C ILE A 96 -15.51 -5.16 1.75
N ALA A 97 -15.48 -5.26 0.42
CA ALA A 97 -16.28 -6.22 -0.33
C ALA A 97 -15.93 -7.69 0.03
N ALA A 98 -14.68 -7.95 0.45
CA ALA A 98 -14.24 -9.25 0.95
C ALA A 98 -14.56 -9.49 2.44
N GLY A 99 -15.22 -8.53 3.13
CA GLY A 99 -15.64 -8.65 4.53
C GLY A 99 -14.58 -8.20 5.55
N HIS A 100 -13.59 -7.41 5.13
CA HIS A 100 -12.54 -6.89 6.02
C HIS A 100 -12.70 -5.39 6.26
N ASP A 101 -13.10 -5.01 7.48
CA ASP A 101 -13.35 -3.62 7.86
C ASP A 101 -12.11 -2.93 8.46
N SER A 102 -11.09 -3.69 8.83
CA SER A 102 -9.88 -3.17 9.46
C SER A 102 -8.62 -3.83 8.96
N ALA A 103 -7.50 -3.09 8.96
CA ALA A 103 -6.19 -3.61 8.59
C ALA A 103 -5.07 -2.86 9.32
N ILE A 104 -3.87 -3.44 9.33
CA ILE A 104 -2.64 -2.80 9.84
C ILE A 104 -1.75 -2.44 8.65
N LEU A 105 -1.30 -1.18 8.57
CA LEU A 105 -0.41 -0.74 7.49
C LEU A 105 0.97 -1.39 7.59
N ASP A 106 1.39 -2.06 6.52
CA ASP A 106 2.73 -2.63 6.36
C ASP A 106 3.50 -1.92 5.22
N ILE A 107 4.34 -0.97 5.58
CA ILE A 107 5.19 -0.23 4.64
C ILE A 107 6.51 -0.94 4.32
N GLY A 108 6.82 -2.04 5.00
CA GLY A 108 8.09 -2.78 4.85
C GLY A 108 9.30 -1.96 5.28
N LEU A 109 10.24 -1.79 4.36
CA LEU A 109 11.48 -1.02 4.56
C LEU A 109 11.39 0.41 4.00
N ALA A 110 10.23 0.84 3.52
CA ALA A 110 10.06 2.22 3.07
C ALA A 110 10.22 3.19 4.25
N SER A 111 10.75 4.39 3.95
CA SER A 111 10.84 5.47 4.95
C SER A 111 9.42 5.94 5.34
N SER A 112 9.23 6.20 6.63
CA SER A 112 7.99 6.75 7.17
C SER A 112 8.00 8.29 7.13
N SER A 113 8.22 8.86 5.94
CA SER A 113 8.17 10.32 5.75
C SER A 113 6.72 10.78 5.63
N SER A 114 6.31 11.77 6.46
CA SER A 114 4.99 12.40 6.38
C SER A 114 4.70 12.91 4.96
N GLY A 115 3.45 12.81 4.51
CA GLY A 115 3.04 13.18 3.16
C GLY A 115 3.56 12.28 2.04
N GLY A 116 4.30 11.21 2.38
CA GLY A 116 4.93 10.32 1.42
C GLY A 116 3.93 9.43 0.66
N ARG A 117 4.39 8.86 -0.45
CA ARG A 117 3.59 7.98 -1.34
C ARG A 117 2.89 6.83 -0.62
N VAL A 118 3.53 6.28 0.41
CA VAL A 118 2.96 5.17 1.20
C VAL A 118 1.78 5.68 2.04
N PHE A 119 1.91 6.87 2.61
CA PHE A 119 0.83 7.48 3.38
C PHE A 119 -0.28 8.07 2.49
N ALA A 120 0.02 8.36 1.22
CA ALA A 120 -1.03 8.65 0.24
C ALA A 120 -1.92 7.41 -0.02
N ALA A 121 -1.32 6.23 -0.13
CA ALA A 121 -2.10 5.00 -0.21
C ALA A 121 -2.91 4.74 1.07
N LEU A 122 -2.33 5.01 2.25
CA LEU A 122 -3.05 4.95 3.52
C LEU A 122 -4.25 5.88 3.54
N ARG A 123 -4.07 7.15 3.13
CA ARG A 123 -5.17 8.12 3.05
C ARG A 123 -6.28 7.62 2.15
N GLY A 124 -5.95 7.09 0.98
CA GLY A 124 -6.94 6.47 0.09
C GLY A 124 -7.72 5.32 0.74
N MET A 125 -7.04 4.50 1.57
CA MET A 125 -7.70 3.42 2.29
C MET A 125 -8.69 3.95 3.35
N VAL A 126 -8.29 4.98 4.08
CA VAL A 126 -9.12 5.60 5.13
C VAL A 126 -10.33 6.30 4.51
N ASP A 127 -10.13 7.08 3.44
CA ASP A 127 -11.20 7.78 2.72
C ASP A 127 -12.23 6.81 2.10
N ALA A 128 -11.80 5.60 1.72
CA ALA A 128 -12.68 4.55 1.23
C ALA A 128 -13.45 3.81 2.34
N GLY A 129 -13.15 4.09 3.61
CA GLY A 129 -13.83 3.53 4.78
C GLY A 129 -13.15 2.37 5.47
N LEU A 130 -11.93 1.97 5.06
CA LEU A 130 -11.15 0.94 5.74
C LEU A 130 -10.52 1.50 7.02
N ASN A 131 -10.77 0.88 8.16
CA ASN A 131 -10.18 1.29 9.43
C ASN A 131 -8.72 0.85 9.52
N VAL A 132 -7.80 1.80 9.33
CA VAL A 132 -6.35 1.58 9.48
C VAL A 132 -5.81 2.56 10.52
N PRO A 133 -5.30 2.11 11.68
CA PRO A 133 -4.78 2.98 12.72
C PRO A 133 -3.60 3.83 12.21
N HIS A 134 -3.69 5.14 12.39
CA HIS A 134 -2.68 6.11 11.95
C HIS A 134 -2.72 7.40 12.77
N GLY A 135 -1.64 8.17 12.75
CA GLY A 135 -1.62 9.56 13.24
C GLY A 135 -2.06 10.52 12.12
N ALA A 136 -2.78 11.56 12.47
CA ALA A 136 -3.27 12.56 11.49
C ALA A 136 -2.11 13.27 10.76
N ASP A 137 -1.00 13.52 11.46
CA ASP A 137 0.15 14.28 10.96
C ASP A 137 0.94 13.59 9.83
N VAL A 138 0.66 12.31 9.55
CA VAL A 138 1.40 11.55 8.53
C VAL A 138 0.74 11.58 7.16
N LEU A 139 -0.53 11.96 7.10
CA LEU A 139 -1.30 11.98 5.85
C LEU A 139 -0.86 13.16 4.96
N PRO A 140 -0.82 12.98 3.63
CA PRO A 140 -0.57 14.07 2.70
C PRO A 140 -1.78 15.01 2.61
N ASP A 141 -1.54 16.26 2.24
CA ASP A 141 -2.58 17.27 2.01
C ASP A 141 -3.39 16.97 0.73
N ASP A 142 -4.56 17.61 0.58
CA ASP A 142 -5.48 17.42 -0.54
C ASP A 142 -4.83 17.76 -1.88
N ASP A 143 -4.05 18.83 -1.96
CA ASP A 143 -3.37 19.25 -3.20
C ASP A 143 -2.39 18.18 -3.69
N TRP A 144 -1.69 17.52 -2.76
CA TRP A 144 -0.77 16.42 -3.09
C TRP A 144 -1.50 15.17 -3.55
N VAL A 145 -2.62 14.87 -2.92
CA VAL A 145 -3.46 13.70 -3.25
C VAL A 145 -4.11 13.86 -4.60
N ASN A 146 -4.68 15.04 -4.88
CA ASN A 146 -5.32 15.33 -6.15
C ASN A 146 -4.30 15.51 -7.28
N GLY A 147 -3.06 15.88 -6.97
CA GLY A 147 -2.01 16.06 -7.95
C GLY A 147 -2.10 17.37 -8.74
N THR A 148 -2.79 18.38 -8.22
CA THR A 148 -2.90 19.73 -8.80
C THR A 148 -1.53 20.36 -9.05
N HIS A 149 -0.55 20.05 -8.18
CA HIS A 149 0.84 20.47 -8.32
C HIS A 149 1.59 19.84 -9.51
N ILE A 150 1.01 18.81 -10.15
CA ILE A 150 1.61 18.13 -11.31
C ILE A 150 0.93 18.59 -12.59
N ASP A 151 -0.39 18.38 -12.69
CA ASP A 151 -1.19 18.73 -13.86
C ASP A 151 -2.69 18.62 -13.50
N ASP A 152 -3.50 19.56 -13.99
CA ASP A 152 -4.96 19.56 -13.80
C ASP A 152 -5.63 18.31 -14.38
N SER A 153 -5.07 17.73 -15.42
CA SER A 153 -5.54 16.47 -16.02
C SER A 153 -5.47 15.30 -15.04
N ILE A 154 -4.50 15.32 -14.10
CA ILE A 154 -4.33 14.27 -13.08
C ILE A 154 -5.40 14.41 -12.01
N ALA A 155 -5.76 15.64 -11.63
CA ALA A 155 -6.83 15.86 -10.66
C ALA A 155 -8.17 15.32 -11.18
N ALA A 156 -8.51 15.61 -12.44
CA ALA A 156 -9.69 15.04 -13.09
C ALA A 156 -9.63 13.50 -13.19
N ALA A 157 -8.44 12.95 -13.43
CA ALA A 157 -8.23 11.49 -13.47
C ALA A 157 -8.43 10.83 -12.10
N VAL A 158 -8.00 11.46 -11.00
CA VAL A 158 -8.22 10.96 -9.63
C VAL A 158 -9.72 10.88 -9.33
N GLU A 159 -10.48 11.94 -9.62
CA GLU A 159 -11.93 11.95 -9.39
C GLU A 159 -12.67 10.92 -10.25
N SER A 160 -12.32 10.83 -11.53
CA SER A 160 -12.93 9.85 -12.43
C SER A 160 -12.62 8.41 -12.01
N ALA A 161 -11.40 8.14 -11.55
CA ALA A 161 -11.01 6.84 -11.04
C ALA A 161 -11.75 6.48 -9.74
N LYS A 162 -11.95 7.44 -8.82
CA LYS A 162 -12.77 7.22 -7.60
C LYS A 162 -14.19 6.82 -7.96
N LYS A 163 -14.84 7.57 -8.84
CA LYS A 163 -16.21 7.27 -9.32
C LYS A 163 -16.30 5.90 -9.98
N ALA A 164 -15.29 5.53 -10.79
CA ALA A 164 -15.26 4.22 -11.44
C ALA A 164 -15.07 3.07 -10.43
N ILE A 165 -14.34 3.29 -9.33
CA ILE A 165 -14.16 2.30 -8.26
C ILE A 165 -15.44 2.18 -7.41
N GLU A 166 -16.16 3.27 -7.19
CA GLU A 166 -17.42 3.25 -6.44
C GLU A 166 -18.57 2.61 -7.21
N GLY A 167 -18.53 2.65 -8.53
CA GLY A 167 -19.54 2.06 -9.42
C GLY A 167 -19.25 0.60 -9.81
N ALA A 168 -18.16 0.02 -9.37
CA ALA A 168 -17.74 -1.35 -9.70
C ALA A 168 -18.06 -2.31 -8.56
#